data_decb2b64b14b155157db091bab8089c8
#
_entry.id   decb2b64b14b155157db091bab8089c8
#
_cell.length_a   1.000
_cell.length_b   1.000
_cell.length_c   1.000
_cell.angle_alpha   90.00
_cell.angle_beta   90.00
_cell.angle_gamma   90.00
#
_symmetry.space_group_name_H-M   'P 1'
#
loop_
_entity.id
_entity.type
_entity.pdbx_description
1 polymer ?
#
loop_
_entity_poly.entity_id
_entity_poly.type
_entity_poly.pdbx_seq_one_letter_code
_entity_poly.pdbx_strand_id
1 'polypeptide(L)'
;NLTALREIALRRCADRTGHLTDAARVLGNRDYYTRERILVCVSPAPTNPRIVRAAARMAKAFRSELVALFVESPRTQAMSDDERAKLADNIALAEQLGAHMETVYGDDVAFQISEFARLSGISKIVMGRTGEHSSVRQALFGRKSLVEQLITFAPNLDIYIIPDQSTPPSRPKGRRHALALQPPSSRNVLRTL
;
A
#
# COMPACT_ATOMS: atom_id res chain seq x y z
N ASN A 1 -12.08 11.14 -44.63
CA ASN A 1 -11.06 10.44 -43.85
C ASN A 1 -10.43 11.23 -42.68
N LEU A 2 -11.16 12.25 -42.21
CA LEU A 2 -10.80 13.01 -41.01
C LEU A 2 -10.73 12.13 -39.74
N THR A 3 -11.59 11.10 -39.66
CA THR A 3 -11.63 10.16 -38.52
C THR A 3 -10.35 9.32 -38.42
N ALA A 4 -9.83 8.85 -39.53
CA ALA A 4 -8.59 8.09 -39.57
C ALA A 4 -7.37 8.95 -39.21
N LEU A 5 -7.34 10.21 -39.68
CA LEU A 5 -6.28 11.17 -39.33
C LEU A 5 -6.32 11.52 -37.84
N ARG A 6 -7.52 11.67 -37.25
CA ARG A 6 -7.70 11.89 -35.81
C ARG A 6 -7.21 10.70 -34.99
N GLU A 7 -7.54 9.48 -35.42
CA GLU A 7 -7.09 8.23 -34.78
C GLU A 7 -5.55 8.12 -34.79
N ILE A 8 -4.94 8.36 -35.95
CA ILE A 8 -3.47 8.34 -36.11
C ILE A 8 -2.82 9.41 -35.25
N ALA A 9 -3.37 10.62 -35.20
CA ALA A 9 -2.87 11.71 -34.40
C ALA A 9 -2.95 11.38 -32.90
N LEU A 10 -4.07 10.82 -32.44
CA LEU A 10 -4.26 10.40 -31.05
C LEU A 10 -3.28 9.28 -30.65
N ARG A 11 -3.08 8.28 -31.52
CA ARG A 11 -2.07 7.22 -31.29
C ARG A 11 -0.66 7.78 -31.21
N ARG A 12 -0.27 8.64 -32.13
CA ARG A 12 1.05 9.28 -32.09
C ARG A 12 1.26 10.18 -30.87
N CYS A 13 0.22 10.88 -30.41
CA CYS A 13 0.29 11.64 -29.17
C CYS A 13 0.45 10.71 -27.96
N ALA A 14 -0.29 9.59 -27.90
CA ALA A 14 -0.18 8.60 -26.85
C ALA A 14 1.21 7.95 -26.81
N ASP A 15 1.74 7.53 -27.96
CA ASP A 15 3.09 6.95 -28.08
C ASP A 15 4.17 7.96 -27.65
N ARG A 16 4.05 9.22 -28.11
CA ARG A 16 5.00 10.26 -27.74
C ARG A 16 4.96 10.61 -26.26
N THR A 17 3.78 10.58 -25.66
CA THR A 17 3.63 10.76 -24.21
C THR A 17 4.24 9.57 -23.45
N GLY A 18 4.07 8.35 -23.95
CA GLY A 18 4.71 7.15 -23.40
C GLY A 18 6.24 7.25 -23.41
N HIS A 19 6.83 7.59 -24.54
CA HIS A 19 8.29 7.76 -24.65
C HIS A 19 8.84 8.90 -23.81
N LEU A 20 8.11 10.01 -23.67
CA LEU A 20 8.51 11.13 -22.78
C LEU A 20 8.45 10.72 -21.31
N THR A 21 7.47 9.90 -20.95
CA THR A 21 7.33 9.36 -19.59
C THR A 21 8.47 8.40 -19.25
N ASP A 22 8.86 7.55 -20.20
CA ASP A 22 9.99 6.61 -20.03
C ASP A 22 11.33 7.36 -19.94
N ALA A 23 11.53 8.41 -20.77
CA ALA A 23 12.71 9.27 -20.70
C ALA A 23 12.76 10.05 -19.36
N ALA A 24 11.63 10.53 -18.86
CA ALA A 24 11.54 11.23 -17.58
C ALA A 24 11.81 10.28 -16.39
N ARG A 25 11.43 8.99 -16.51
CA ARG A 25 11.79 7.96 -15.53
C ARG A 25 13.31 7.77 -15.41
N VAL A 26 14.00 7.69 -16.54
CA VAL A 26 15.47 7.55 -16.59
C VAL A 26 16.16 8.77 -15.98
N LEU A 27 15.58 9.96 -16.12
CA LEU A 27 16.12 11.21 -15.59
C LEU A 27 15.71 11.50 -14.13
N GLY A 28 14.96 10.60 -13.48
CA GLY A 28 14.59 10.73 -12.06
C GLY A 28 13.54 11.83 -11.78
N ASN A 29 12.92 12.39 -12.81
CA ASN A 29 11.89 13.41 -12.65
C ASN A 29 10.53 12.76 -12.40
N ARG A 30 10.03 12.84 -11.16
CA ARG A 30 8.90 12.08 -10.60
C ARG A 30 7.51 12.58 -11.01
N ASP A 31 7.39 13.72 -11.70
CA ASP A 31 6.11 14.44 -11.84
C ASP A 31 5.29 14.09 -13.09
N TYR A 32 5.71 13.09 -13.89
CA TYR A 32 5.07 12.76 -15.17
C TYR A 32 4.46 11.36 -15.24
N TYR A 33 3.82 10.89 -14.18
CA TYR A 33 3.04 9.65 -14.28
C TYR A 33 1.65 9.93 -14.88
N THR A 34 1.50 9.76 -16.18
CA THR A 34 0.20 9.90 -16.88
C THR A 34 -0.79 8.79 -16.57
N ARG A 35 -0.34 7.68 -15.94
CA ARG A 35 -1.18 6.58 -15.45
C ARG A 35 -0.78 6.23 -14.04
N GLU A 36 -1.73 6.33 -13.14
CA GLU A 36 -1.54 5.82 -11.78
C GLU A 36 -1.36 4.29 -11.81
N ARG A 37 -0.41 3.78 -11.04
CA ARG A 37 -0.17 2.35 -10.85
C ARG A 37 -0.31 2.02 -9.37
N ILE A 38 -1.06 0.96 -9.10
CA ILE A 38 -1.33 0.52 -7.73
C ILE A 38 -0.58 -0.78 -7.49
N LEU A 39 0.20 -0.81 -6.41
CA LEU A 39 0.91 -1.97 -5.93
C LEU A 39 0.12 -2.66 -4.83
N VAL A 40 -0.01 -3.97 -4.89
CA VAL A 40 -0.47 -4.80 -3.77
C VAL A 40 0.63 -5.76 -3.34
N CYS A 41 0.94 -5.79 -2.05
CA CYS A 41 1.90 -6.75 -1.52
C CYS A 41 1.22 -8.10 -1.28
N VAL A 42 1.74 -9.16 -1.92
CA VAL A 42 1.26 -10.53 -1.77
C VAL A 42 2.08 -11.27 -0.72
N SER A 43 1.40 -12.05 0.11
CA SER A 43 2.01 -12.82 1.20
C SER A 43 1.17 -14.06 1.50
N PRO A 44 1.71 -15.07 2.22
CA PRO A 44 0.95 -16.26 2.63
C PRO A 44 -0.08 -15.98 3.74
N ALA A 45 -0.21 -14.74 4.19
CA ALA A 45 -1.12 -14.39 5.28
C ALA A 45 -2.58 -14.71 4.91
N PRO A 46 -3.38 -15.28 5.83
CA PRO A 46 -4.78 -15.64 5.56
C PRO A 46 -5.68 -14.42 5.26
N THR A 47 -5.24 -13.23 5.62
CA THR A 47 -5.94 -11.98 5.32
C THR A 47 -5.63 -11.42 3.93
N ASN A 48 -4.60 -11.95 3.26
CA ASN A 48 -4.12 -11.44 1.98
C ASN A 48 -5.17 -11.46 0.85
N PRO A 49 -6.06 -12.47 0.71
CA PRO A 49 -7.11 -12.45 -0.30
C PRO A 49 -8.04 -11.23 -0.21
N ARG A 50 -8.29 -10.75 1.00
CA ARG A 50 -9.09 -9.55 1.22
C ARG A 50 -8.36 -8.29 0.74
N ILE A 51 -7.05 -8.23 0.98
CA ILE A 51 -6.19 -7.12 0.57
C ILE A 51 -6.12 -7.06 -0.96
N VAL A 52 -5.88 -8.17 -1.61
CA VAL A 52 -5.83 -8.30 -3.08
C VAL A 52 -7.15 -7.85 -3.71
N ARG A 53 -8.31 -8.32 -3.17
CA ARG A 53 -9.62 -7.86 -3.65
C ARG A 53 -9.86 -6.37 -3.43
N ALA A 54 -9.37 -5.81 -2.32
CA ALA A 54 -9.48 -4.37 -2.06
C ALA A 54 -8.65 -3.58 -3.07
N ALA A 55 -7.41 -3.99 -3.31
CA ALA A 55 -6.52 -3.37 -4.29
C ALA A 55 -7.11 -3.43 -5.72
N ALA A 56 -7.68 -4.57 -6.12
CA ALA A 56 -8.32 -4.73 -7.42
C ALA A 56 -9.54 -3.78 -7.60
N ARG A 57 -10.36 -3.62 -6.54
CA ARG A 57 -11.45 -2.64 -6.57
C ARG A 57 -10.94 -1.21 -6.70
N MET A 58 -9.86 -0.87 -5.99
CA MET A 58 -9.23 0.45 -6.08
C MET A 58 -8.66 0.69 -7.48
N ALA A 59 -7.92 -0.28 -8.04
CA ALA A 59 -7.37 -0.19 -9.39
C ALA A 59 -8.47 0.04 -10.43
N LYS A 60 -9.58 -0.68 -10.32
CA LYS A 60 -10.75 -0.48 -11.19
C LYS A 60 -11.37 0.92 -11.02
N ALA A 61 -11.52 1.40 -9.79
CA ALA A 61 -12.10 2.71 -9.50
C ALA A 61 -11.24 3.85 -10.03
N PHE A 62 -9.92 3.75 -9.90
CA PHE A 62 -8.96 4.73 -10.39
C PHE A 62 -8.57 4.54 -11.87
N ARG A 63 -9.07 3.48 -12.51
CA ARG A 63 -8.66 3.09 -13.88
C ARG A 63 -7.16 2.92 -14.00
N SER A 64 -6.55 2.36 -12.97
CA SER A 64 -5.12 2.18 -12.79
C SER A 64 -4.70 0.75 -13.11
N GLU A 65 -3.46 0.56 -13.50
CA GLU A 65 -2.83 -0.75 -13.57
C GLU A 65 -2.61 -1.31 -12.15
N LEU A 66 -2.90 -2.58 -11.96
CA LEU A 66 -2.66 -3.29 -10.70
C LEU A 66 -1.41 -4.15 -10.84
N VAL A 67 -0.44 -3.94 -9.98
CA VAL A 67 0.78 -4.75 -9.86
C VAL A 67 0.73 -5.50 -8.54
N ALA A 68 0.96 -6.79 -8.56
CA ALA A 68 1.08 -7.62 -7.38
C ALA A 68 2.56 -7.96 -7.14
N LEU A 69 3.09 -7.60 -5.99
CA LEU A 69 4.50 -7.80 -5.65
C LEU A 69 4.65 -8.82 -4.54
N PHE A 70 5.47 -9.82 -4.79
CA PHE A 70 5.99 -10.71 -3.78
C PHE A 70 7.48 -10.40 -3.54
N VAL A 71 7.88 -10.24 -2.28
CA VAL A 71 9.29 -10.07 -1.91
C VAL A 71 9.80 -11.37 -1.34
N GLU A 72 10.68 -12.01 -2.09
CA GLU A 72 11.37 -13.20 -1.62
C GLU A 72 12.57 -12.82 -0.75
N SER A 73 12.61 -13.37 0.45
CA SER A 73 13.64 -13.12 1.44
C SER A 73 14.08 -14.44 2.08
N PRO A 74 15.18 -14.51 2.83
CA PRO A 74 15.57 -15.72 3.53
C PRO A 74 14.48 -16.28 4.45
N ARG A 75 13.59 -15.42 4.96
CA ARG A 75 12.41 -15.84 5.74
C ARG A 75 11.38 -16.58 4.89
N THR A 76 11.17 -16.14 3.66
CA THR A 76 10.19 -16.76 2.76
C THR A 76 10.71 -18.07 2.20
N GLN A 77 12.01 -18.28 2.14
CA GLN A 77 12.61 -19.57 1.77
C GLN A 77 12.34 -20.66 2.81
N ALA A 78 12.17 -20.28 4.09
CA ALA A 78 11.86 -21.17 5.19
C ALA A 78 10.34 -21.39 5.41
N MET A 79 9.49 -21.03 4.47
CA MET A 79 8.05 -21.25 4.53
C MET A 79 7.71 -22.74 4.59
N SER A 80 6.69 -23.07 5.37
CA SER A 80 6.05 -24.38 5.37
C SER A 80 5.31 -24.62 4.04
N ASP A 81 4.99 -25.90 3.77
CA ASP A 81 4.23 -26.24 2.56
C ASP A 81 2.83 -25.63 2.56
N ASP A 82 2.19 -25.49 3.73
CA ASP A 82 0.90 -24.81 3.89
C ASP A 82 0.99 -23.30 3.59
N GLU A 83 2.06 -22.64 4.00
CA GLU A 83 2.29 -21.23 3.66
C GLU A 83 2.59 -21.05 2.17
N ARG A 84 3.32 -21.98 1.54
CA ARG A 84 3.57 -21.97 0.10
C ARG A 84 2.28 -22.15 -0.69
N ALA A 85 1.41 -23.08 -0.27
CA ALA A 85 0.12 -23.28 -0.89
C ALA A 85 -0.75 -22.01 -0.80
N LYS A 86 -0.84 -21.39 0.39
CA LYS A 86 -1.57 -20.12 0.59
C LYS A 86 -1.00 -18.99 -0.25
N LEU A 87 0.32 -18.90 -0.38
CA LEU A 87 0.95 -17.91 -1.25
C LEU A 87 0.58 -18.13 -2.70
N ALA A 88 0.63 -19.38 -3.19
CA ALA A 88 0.25 -19.72 -4.56
C ALA A 88 -1.22 -19.36 -4.84
N ASP A 89 -2.14 -19.67 -3.91
CA ASP A 89 -3.56 -19.30 -4.03
C ASP A 89 -3.74 -17.78 -4.08
N ASN A 90 -2.98 -17.02 -3.30
CA ASN A 90 -3.06 -15.56 -3.28
C ASN A 90 -2.49 -14.93 -4.55
N ILE A 91 -1.44 -15.50 -5.12
CA ILE A 91 -0.88 -15.12 -6.42
C ILE A 91 -1.91 -15.38 -7.52
N ALA A 92 -2.45 -16.59 -7.59
CA ALA A 92 -3.48 -16.96 -8.57
C ALA A 92 -4.70 -16.03 -8.48
N LEU A 93 -5.13 -15.68 -7.26
CA LEU A 93 -6.21 -14.72 -7.07
C LEU A 93 -5.85 -13.33 -7.60
N ALA A 94 -4.63 -12.86 -7.39
CA ALA A 94 -4.18 -11.55 -7.88
C ALA A 94 -4.20 -11.51 -9.42
N GLU A 95 -3.68 -12.55 -10.07
CA GLU A 95 -3.68 -12.72 -11.52
C GLU A 95 -5.11 -12.78 -12.10
N GLN A 96 -6.01 -13.56 -11.46
CA GLN A 96 -7.42 -13.63 -11.84
C GLN A 96 -8.13 -12.28 -11.76
N LEU A 97 -7.70 -11.41 -10.86
CA LEU A 97 -8.22 -10.05 -10.70
C LEU A 97 -7.54 -9.03 -11.61
N GLY A 98 -6.66 -9.49 -12.52
CA GLY A 98 -6.00 -8.67 -13.52
C GLY A 98 -4.74 -7.97 -13.03
N ALA A 99 -4.13 -8.43 -11.94
CA ALA A 99 -2.85 -7.93 -11.50
C ALA A 99 -1.70 -8.52 -12.33
N HIS A 100 -0.71 -7.68 -12.64
CA HIS A 100 0.56 -8.14 -13.15
C HIS A 100 1.45 -8.59 -11.99
N MET A 101 1.89 -9.85 -12.00
CA MET A 101 2.68 -10.41 -10.91
C MET A 101 4.16 -10.12 -11.09
N GLU A 102 4.79 -9.64 -10.04
CA GLU A 102 6.24 -9.37 -9.96
C GLU A 102 6.84 -9.99 -8.71
N THR A 103 8.08 -10.44 -8.81
CA THR A 103 8.84 -10.98 -7.68
C THR A 103 10.19 -10.29 -7.59
N VAL A 104 10.54 -9.82 -6.41
CA VAL A 104 11.86 -9.24 -6.12
C VAL A 104 12.52 -9.99 -4.97
N TYR A 105 13.86 -9.99 -4.96
CA TYR A 105 14.66 -10.70 -3.97
C TYR A 105 15.39 -9.72 -3.08
N GLY A 106 15.38 -9.95 -1.76
CA GLY A 106 16.18 -9.18 -0.84
C GLY A 106 15.83 -9.38 0.62
N ASP A 107 16.75 -8.99 1.49
CA ASP A 107 16.66 -9.20 2.94
C ASP A 107 15.75 -8.16 3.62
N ASP A 108 15.78 -6.94 3.13
CA ASP A 108 14.95 -5.83 3.62
C ASP A 108 13.73 -5.65 2.74
N VAL A 109 12.61 -6.19 3.20
CA VAL A 109 11.32 -6.16 2.48
C VAL A 109 10.85 -4.73 2.22
N ALA A 110 11.02 -3.82 3.19
CA ALA A 110 10.58 -2.43 3.04
C ALA A 110 11.39 -1.71 1.97
N PHE A 111 12.69 -1.91 1.99
CA PHE A 111 13.59 -1.35 0.99
C PHE A 111 13.27 -1.86 -0.41
N GLN A 112 13.08 -3.18 -0.58
CA GLN A 112 12.74 -3.78 -1.87
C GLN A 112 11.41 -3.24 -2.42
N ILE A 113 10.38 -3.15 -1.58
CA ILE A 113 9.09 -2.57 -1.98
C ILE A 113 9.26 -1.11 -2.42
N SER A 114 10.02 -0.32 -1.67
CA SER A 114 10.22 1.11 -1.97
C SER A 114 10.98 1.33 -3.27
N GLU A 115 12.04 0.55 -3.51
CA GLU A 115 12.82 0.63 -4.75
C GLU A 115 12.02 0.14 -5.96
N PHE A 116 11.30 -0.96 -5.82
CA PHE A 116 10.41 -1.44 -6.88
C PHE A 116 9.34 -0.38 -7.21
N ALA A 117 8.72 0.21 -6.20
CA ALA A 117 7.71 1.25 -6.40
C ALA A 117 8.28 2.47 -7.13
N ARG A 118 9.49 2.89 -6.74
CA ARG A 118 10.19 4.02 -7.38
C ARG A 118 10.52 3.74 -8.84
N LEU A 119 11.07 2.55 -9.13
CA LEU A 119 11.49 2.18 -10.50
C LEU A 119 10.30 1.93 -11.42
N SER A 120 9.22 1.34 -10.88
CA SER A 120 8.03 0.98 -11.65
C SER A 120 6.99 2.08 -11.72
N GLY A 121 7.24 3.25 -11.13
CA GLY A 121 6.31 4.36 -11.15
C GLY A 121 5.00 4.09 -10.41
N ILE A 122 5.08 3.36 -9.32
CA ILE A 122 3.95 3.13 -8.43
C ILE A 122 3.63 4.42 -7.67
N SER A 123 2.37 4.80 -7.65
CA SER A 123 1.88 5.94 -6.88
C SER A 123 1.19 5.54 -5.58
N LYS A 124 0.61 4.34 -5.54
CA LYS A 124 -0.19 3.85 -4.40
C LYS A 124 0.19 2.43 -4.03
N ILE A 125 0.35 2.17 -2.74
CA ILE A 125 0.58 0.82 -2.20
C ILE A 125 -0.62 0.40 -1.35
N VAL A 126 -1.14 -0.81 -1.59
CA VAL A 126 -2.17 -1.44 -0.77
C VAL A 126 -1.56 -2.63 -0.05
N MET A 127 -1.62 -2.62 1.25
CA MET A 127 -1.05 -3.68 2.07
C MET A 127 -1.94 -4.02 3.28
N GLY A 128 -1.73 -5.18 3.85
CA GLY A 128 -2.36 -5.56 5.10
C GLY A 128 -1.67 -4.88 6.27
N ARG A 129 -2.40 -4.73 7.35
CA ARG A 129 -1.79 -4.49 8.64
C ARG A 129 -0.92 -5.71 8.94
N THR A 130 0.38 -5.54 8.98
CA THR A 130 1.28 -6.61 9.40
C THR A 130 0.89 -6.98 10.83
N GLY A 131 0.34 -8.19 10.99
CA GLY A 131 -0.19 -8.62 12.29
C GLY A 131 0.89 -8.53 13.35
N GLU A 132 0.53 -8.02 14.50
CA GLU A 132 1.33 -8.00 15.72
C GLU A 132 1.57 -9.41 16.30
N HIS A 133 1.59 -10.46 15.47
CA HIS A 133 2.18 -11.76 15.85
C HIS A 133 3.71 -11.72 15.83
N SER A 134 4.28 -10.58 15.46
CA SER A 134 5.65 -10.27 15.79
C SER A 134 5.73 -10.10 17.31
N SER A 135 6.13 -11.19 17.96
CA SER A 135 6.34 -11.40 19.36
C SER A 135 6.67 -10.11 20.15
N VAL A 136 6.25 -10.06 21.40
CA VAL A 136 6.65 -9.10 22.46
C VAL A 136 8.15 -8.71 22.38
N ARG A 137 9.00 -9.56 21.82
CA ARG A 137 10.41 -9.31 21.49
C ARG A 137 10.62 -8.18 20.47
N GLN A 138 9.75 -8.00 19.48
CA GLN A 138 9.92 -6.95 18.45
C GLN A 138 9.55 -5.57 19.02
N ALA A 139 8.58 -5.51 19.92
CA ALA A 139 8.23 -4.28 20.65
C ALA A 139 9.34 -3.88 21.65
N LEU A 140 10.08 -4.85 22.21
CA LEU A 140 11.18 -4.60 23.15
C LEU A 140 12.47 -4.10 22.44
N PHE A 141 12.68 -4.42 21.19
CA PHE A 141 13.89 -4.06 20.43
C PHE A 141 13.70 -2.85 19.49
N GLY A 142 12.58 -2.12 19.60
CA GLY A 142 12.40 -0.86 18.85
C GLY A 142 12.42 -0.99 17.33
N ARG A 143 12.17 -2.19 16.77
CA ARG A 143 12.11 -2.37 15.32
C ARG A 143 10.85 -1.71 14.76
N LYS A 144 11.07 -0.77 13.85
CA LYS A 144 10.01 -0.08 13.12
C LYS A 144 9.13 -1.10 12.38
N SER A 145 7.83 -0.86 12.34
CA SER A 145 6.91 -1.65 11.52
C SER A 145 7.24 -1.50 10.04
N LEU A 146 6.81 -2.46 9.20
CA LEU A 146 6.98 -2.36 7.74
C LEU A 146 6.40 -1.05 7.19
N VAL A 147 5.25 -0.62 7.72
CA VAL A 147 4.61 0.65 7.33
C VAL A 147 5.48 1.85 7.69
N GLU A 148 6.03 1.90 8.90
CA GLU A 148 6.91 3.00 9.33
C GLU A 148 8.20 3.05 8.51
N GLN A 149 8.74 1.91 8.11
CA GLN A 149 9.90 1.83 7.23
C GLN A 149 9.54 2.31 5.83
N LEU A 150 8.41 1.90 5.26
CA LEU A 150 7.94 2.36 3.95
C LEU A 150 7.70 3.87 3.92
N ILE A 151 7.10 4.45 4.94
CA ILE A 151 6.94 5.91 5.06
C ILE A 151 8.31 6.61 5.07
N THR A 152 9.32 5.98 5.68
CA THR A 152 10.67 6.53 5.72
C THR A 152 11.39 6.44 4.37
N PHE A 153 11.27 5.29 3.67
CA PHE A 153 11.99 5.05 2.40
C PHE A 153 11.29 5.67 1.19
N ALA A 154 9.98 5.81 1.24
CA ALA A 154 9.16 6.28 0.13
C ALA A 154 8.10 7.30 0.59
N PRO A 155 8.50 8.50 1.02
CA PRO A 155 7.61 9.50 1.62
C PRO A 155 6.55 10.04 0.64
N ASN A 156 6.73 9.84 -0.66
CA ASN A 156 5.82 10.32 -1.71
C ASN A 156 4.81 9.26 -2.17
N LEU A 157 4.77 8.09 -1.52
CA LEU A 157 3.83 7.02 -1.84
C LEU A 157 2.59 7.08 -0.95
N ASP A 158 1.42 6.99 -1.55
CA ASP A 158 0.18 6.79 -0.81
C ASP A 158 0.10 5.34 -0.30
N ILE A 159 0.07 5.16 1.01
CA ILE A 159 0.01 3.83 1.63
C ILE A 159 -1.38 3.57 2.20
N TYR A 160 -2.09 2.59 1.63
CA TYR A 160 -3.40 2.13 2.07
C TYR A 160 -3.27 0.87 2.90
N ILE A 161 -3.63 0.96 4.16
CA ILE A 161 -3.57 -0.16 5.11
C ILE A 161 -4.95 -0.76 5.27
N ILE A 162 -5.10 -2.02 4.87
CA ILE A 162 -6.35 -2.77 5.07
C ILE A 162 -6.27 -3.46 6.43
N PRO A 163 -7.15 -3.08 7.37
CA PRO A 163 -7.10 -3.66 8.71
C PRO A 163 -7.54 -5.12 8.71
N ASP A 164 -6.96 -5.90 9.60
CA ASP A 164 -7.46 -7.23 9.92
C ASP A 164 -8.69 -7.10 10.83
N GLN A 165 -9.80 -7.71 10.44
CA GLN A 165 -11.05 -7.70 11.24
C GLN A 165 -10.97 -8.63 12.45
N SER A 166 -10.04 -9.56 12.47
CA SER A 166 -9.85 -10.50 13.58
C SER A 166 -9.14 -9.88 14.79
N THR A 167 -8.50 -8.74 14.60
CA THR A 167 -7.77 -8.06 15.69
C THR A 167 -8.72 -7.11 16.41
N PRO A 168 -9.08 -7.38 17.68
CA PRO A 168 -9.89 -6.46 18.45
C PRO A 168 -9.18 -5.13 18.63
N PRO A 169 -9.92 -4.00 18.68
CA PRO A 169 -9.31 -2.70 18.87
C PRO A 169 -8.55 -2.68 20.20
N SER A 170 -7.25 -2.44 20.14
CA SER A 170 -6.45 -2.27 21.35
C SER A 170 -6.88 -0.99 22.04
N ARG A 171 -7.42 -1.10 23.26
CA ARG A 171 -7.67 0.07 24.09
C ARG A 171 -6.31 0.67 24.46
N PRO A 172 -6.13 1.98 24.31
CA PRO A 172 -4.91 2.62 24.77
C PRO A 172 -4.72 2.33 26.26
N LYS A 173 -3.61 1.68 26.62
CA LYS A 173 -3.17 1.58 28.01
C LYS A 173 -2.69 2.97 28.40
N GLY A 174 -3.54 3.79 28.98
CA GLY A 174 -2.99 5.03 29.42
C GLY A 174 -4.04 6.04 29.87
N ARG A 175 -3.76 6.52 31.04
CA ARG A 175 -4.20 7.76 31.66
C ARG A 175 -5.69 8.08 31.40
N ARG A 176 -6.49 7.70 32.37
CA ARG A 176 -7.79 8.34 32.63
C ARG A 176 -7.53 9.84 32.90
N HIS A 177 -7.31 10.64 31.89
CA HIS A 177 -7.75 12.01 31.93
C HIS A 177 -9.27 11.93 31.80
N ALA A 178 -9.95 11.81 32.92
CA ALA A 178 -11.34 12.18 33.00
C ALA A 178 -11.37 13.62 32.47
N LEU A 179 -11.98 13.82 31.31
CA LEU A 179 -12.51 15.12 30.92
C LEU A 179 -13.52 15.44 32.01
N ALA A 180 -13.08 16.08 33.08
CA ALA A 180 -13.95 16.71 34.02
C ALA A 180 -14.62 17.89 33.27
N LEU A 181 -15.78 17.60 32.71
CA LEU A 181 -16.68 18.66 32.30
C LEU A 181 -17.02 19.43 33.60
N GLN A 182 -16.33 20.53 33.81
CA GLN A 182 -16.72 21.46 34.89
C GLN A 182 -18.12 21.95 34.56
N PRO A 183 -19.10 21.77 35.47
CA PRO A 183 -20.39 22.41 35.30
C PRO A 183 -20.18 23.91 35.26
N PRO A 184 -20.95 24.67 34.46
CA PRO A 184 -20.84 26.10 34.37
C PRO A 184 -21.02 26.67 35.77
N SER A 185 -20.05 27.46 36.23
CA SER A 185 -20.10 28.09 37.55
C SER A 185 -21.29 29.05 37.61
N SER A 186 -22.18 28.82 38.57
CA SER A 186 -23.41 29.58 38.81
C SER A 186 -23.20 31.03 39.27
N ARG A 187 -22.00 31.62 39.04
CA ARG A 187 -21.64 32.96 39.50
C ARG A 187 -21.95 34.11 38.52
N ASN A 188 -22.47 33.84 37.34
CA ASN A 188 -22.69 34.88 36.33
C ASN A 188 -24.19 35.16 36.05
N VAL A 189 -25.14 34.76 36.91
CA VAL A 189 -26.57 35.02 36.69
C VAL A 189 -27.13 36.19 37.51
N LEU A 190 -26.33 36.88 38.31
CA LEU A 190 -26.81 38.00 39.15
C LEU A 190 -26.00 39.28 38.85
N ARG A 191 -26.09 39.77 37.60
CA ARG A 191 -25.70 41.16 37.32
C ARG A 191 -26.40 41.69 36.07
N THR A 192 -27.73 41.72 36.10
CA THR A 192 -28.54 42.60 35.23
C THR A 192 -29.92 42.71 35.88
N LEU A 193 -30.04 43.59 36.85
CA LEU A 193 -31.24 44.34 37.24
C LEU A 193 -30.78 45.74 37.61
#